data_e2d6f4f80105de7409a29fa095b617bb
#
_entry.id   e2d6f4f80105de7409a29fa095b617bb
#
_cell.length_a   1.000
_cell.length_b   1.000
_cell.length_c   1.000
_cell.angle_alpha   90.00
_cell.angle_beta   90.00
_cell.angle_gamma   90.00
#
_symmetry.space_group_name_H-M   'P 1'
#
loop_
_entity.id
_entity.type
_entity.pdbx_description
1 polymer ?
#
loop_
_entity_poly.entity_id
_entity_poly.type
_entity_poly.pdbx_seq_one_letter_code
_entity_poly.pdbx_strand_id
1 'polypeptide(L)'
;MSRERVRTMAHEAIARGEPTAWFERLYQEAAGDPTKVPWADLRPNHRLIEWCMHNQVKGEGRSACVVGVGLGDDAEALCAVGFNVTAFDVSETAIAWAKKRHPSSVVRYEVLDLFDAPRHYAQG
;
A
#
# COMPACT_ATOMS: atom_id res chain seq x y z
N MET A 1 -13.88 8.11 8.34
CA MET A 1 -13.36 9.46 8.02
C MET A 1 -14.01 9.93 6.72
N SER A 2 -14.48 11.17 6.69
CA SER A 2 -15.15 11.68 5.50
C SER A 2 -14.16 12.05 4.38
N ARG A 3 -14.65 12.08 3.14
CA ARG A 3 -13.86 12.56 2.00
C ARG A 3 -13.41 13.99 2.17
N GLU A 4 -14.25 14.80 2.81
CA GLU A 4 -13.96 16.21 3.10
C GLU A 4 -12.79 16.34 4.07
N ARG A 5 -12.76 15.51 5.12
CA ARG A 5 -11.64 15.47 6.08
C ARG A 5 -10.35 15.06 5.40
N VAL A 6 -10.38 14.04 4.55
CA VAL A 6 -9.21 13.59 3.78
C VAL A 6 -8.69 14.70 2.88
N ARG A 7 -9.58 15.37 2.17
CA ARG A 7 -9.23 16.49 1.28
C ARG A 7 -8.57 17.63 2.07
N THR A 8 -9.11 17.95 3.25
CA THR A 8 -8.55 18.97 4.13
C THR A 8 -7.15 18.60 4.60
N MET A 9 -6.95 17.36 5.03
CA MET A 9 -5.63 16.87 5.47
C MET A 9 -4.60 16.95 4.34
N ALA A 10 -4.98 16.56 3.12
CA ALA A 10 -4.10 16.61 1.96
C ALA A 10 -3.72 18.07 1.62
N HIS A 11 -4.69 18.98 1.60
CA HIS A 11 -4.43 20.40 1.32
C HIS A 11 -3.52 21.04 2.38
N GLU A 12 -3.74 20.76 3.65
CA GLU A 12 -2.90 21.27 4.74
C GLU A 12 -1.46 20.77 4.61
N ALA A 13 -1.27 19.49 4.30
CA ALA A 13 0.04 18.89 4.13
C ALA A 13 0.80 19.50 2.95
N ILE A 14 0.12 19.69 1.81
CA ILE A 14 0.69 20.31 0.62
C ILE A 14 1.10 21.76 0.93
N ALA A 15 0.26 22.50 1.64
CA ALA A 15 0.54 23.88 2.02
C ALA A 15 1.77 24.00 2.93
N ARG A 16 2.05 22.98 3.75
CA ARG A 16 3.25 22.94 4.60
C ARG A 16 4.50 22.39 3.90
N GLY A 17 4.41 22.00 2.60
CA GLY A 17 5.50 21.37 1.88
C GLY A 17 5.74 19.92 2.27
N GLU A 18 4.74 19.25 2.83
CA GLU A 18 4.78 17.87 3.28
C GLU A 18 3.69 17.03 2.60
N PRO A 19 3.74 16.87 1.26
CA PRO A 19 2.62 16.31 0.49
C PRO A 19 2.26 14.87 0.83
N THR A 20 3.17 14.10 1.45
CA THR A 20 2.94 12.70 1.80
C THR A 20 2.67 12.49 3.30
N ALA A 21 2.92 13.47 4.15
CA ALA A 21 2.79 13.33 5.60
C ALA A 21 1.34 13.07 6.06
N TRP A 22 0.36 13.49 5.30
CA TRP A 22 -1.04 13.31 5.64
C TRP A 22 -1.49 11.84 5.59
N PHE A 23 -0.81 10.99 4.80
CA PHE A 23 -1.09 9.55 4.77
C PHE A 23 -0.81 8.92 6.13
N GLU A 24 0.35 9.20 6.72
CA GLU A 24 0.71 8.67 8.04
C GLU A 24 -0.30 9.13 9.09
N ARG A 25 -0.64 10.42 9.08
CA ARG A 25 -1.61 10.98 10.01
C ARG A 25 -3.00 10.33 9.88
N LEU A 26 -3.45 10.08 8.65
CA LEU A 26 -4.73 9.42 8.38
C LEU A 26 -4.76 8.02 9.00
N TYR A 27 -3.71 7.22 8.79
CA TYR A 27 -3.65 5.87 9.35
C TYR A 27 -3.55 5.88 10.86
N GLN A 28 -2.84 6.84 11.45
CA GLN A 28 -2.80 7.01 12.90
C GLN A 28 -4.19 7.34 13.47
N GLU A 29 -4.90 8.26 12.85
CA GLU A 29 -6.26 8.64 13.26
C GLU A 29 -7.24 7.48 13.13
N ALA A 30 -7.06 6.61 12.14
CA ALA A 30 -7.89 5.42 11.96
C ALA A 30 -7.71 4.41 13.11
N ALA A 31 -6.54 4.40 13.76
CA ALA A 31 -6.28 3.60 14.98
C ALA A 31 -6.67 2.13 14.86
N GLY A 32 -6.39 1.50 13.71
CA GLY A 32 -6.69 0.10 13.47
C GLY A 32 -8.12 -0.18 12.99
N ASP A 33 -8.92 0.84 12.75
CA ASP A 33 -10.28 0.70 12.22
C ASP A 33 -10.30 0.95 10.71
N PRO A 34 -10.42 -0.11 9.88
CA PRO A 34 -10.37 0.04 8.43
C PRO A 34 -11.54 0.84 7.84
N THR A 35 -12.65 0.95 8.57
CA THR A 35 -13.80 1.75 8.11
C THR A 35 -13.47 3.25 8.06
N LYS A 36 -12.41 3.67 8.75
CA LYS A 36 -11.95 5.06 8.78
C LYS A 36 -10.89 5.36 7.72
N VAL A 37 -10.54 4.38 6.89
CA VAL A 37 -9.64 4.54 5.75
C VAL A 37 -10.48 4.51 4.47
N PRO A 38 -10.67 5.66 3.78
CA PRO A 38 -11.66 5.75 2.69
C PRO A 38 -11.45 4.80 1.52
N TRP A 39 -10.22 4.37 1.27
CA TRP A 39 -9.88 3.47 0.16
C TRP A 39 -9.65 2.03 0.58
N ALA A 40 -9.85 1.68 1.85
CA ALA A 40 -9.60 0.32 2.33
C ALA A 40 -10.81 -0.58 2.10
N ASP A 41 -10.74 -1.40 1.07
CA ASP A 41 -11.79 -2.38 0.73
C ASP A 41 -11.59 -3.73 1.44
N LEU A 42 -10.44 -3.93 2.10
CA LEU A 42 -10.04 -5.17 2.78
C LEU A 42 -10.04 -6.40 1.85
N ARG A 43 -9.85 -6.15 0.58
CA ARG A 43 -9.75 -7.17 -0.47
C ARG A 43 -8.94 -6.59 -1.62
N PRO A 44 -8.33 -7.43 -2.45
CA PRO A 44 -7.61 -6.95 -3.63
C PRO A 44 -8.50 -6.13 -4.54
N ASN A 45 -7.91 -5.15 -5.24
CA ASN A 45 -8.64 -4.37 -6.22
C ASN A 45 -9.23 -5.29 -7.28
N HIS A 46 -10.52 -5.17 -7.56
CA HIS A 46 -11.21 -6.06 -8.50
C HIS A 46 -10.64 -5.99 -9.93
N ARG A 47 -10.11 -4.84 -10.34
CA ARG A 47 -9.47 -4.69 -11.65
C ARG A 47 -8.16 -5.46 -11.74
N LEU A 48 -7.40 -5.49 -10.65
CA LEU A 48 -6.19 -6.30 -10.57
C LEU A 48 -6.53 -7.79 -10.70
N ILE A 49 -7.54 -8.25 -9.97
CA ILE A 49 -7.99 -9.64 -10.02
C ILE A 49 -8.48 -10.00 -11.42
N GLU A 50 -9.31 -9.16 -12.03
CA GLU A 50 -9.81 -9.37 -13.39
C GLU A 50 -8.66 -9.45 -14.40
N TRP A 51 -7.68 -8.56 -14.28
CA TRP A 51 -6.52 -8.57 -15.15
C TRP A 51 -5.71 -9.86 -15.01
N CYS A 52 -5.47 -10.30 -13.78
CA CYS A 52 -4.74 -11.55 -13.51
C CYS A 52 -5.48 -12.76 -14.09
N MET A 53 -6.79 -12.83 -13.90
CA MET A 53 -7.61 -13.94 -14.39
C MET A 53 -7.70 -13.93 -15.91
N HIS A 54 -7.98 -12.77 -16.50
CA HIS A 54 -8.18 -12.62 -17.95
C HIS A 54 -6.91 -12.94 -18.74
N ASN A 55 -5.74 -12.58 -18.22
CA ASN A 55 -4.44 -12.80 -18.86
C ASN A 55 -3.73 -14.06 -18.34
N GLN A 56 -4.38 -14.84 -17.49
CA GLN A 56 -3.79 -16.05 -16.89
C GLN A 56 -2.41 -15.78 -16.29
N VAL A 57 -2.31 -14.68 -15.53
CA VAL A 57 -1.03 -14.21 -14.98
C VAL A 57 -0.48 -15.21 -13.97
N LYS A 58 0.79 -15.58 -14.17
CA LYS A 58 1.56 -16.41 -13.23
C LYS A 58 2.86 -15.68 -12.92
N GLY A 59 3.12 -15.47 -11.64
CA GLY A 59 4.32 -14.77 -11.21
C GLY A 59 5.60 -15.52 -11.50
N GLU A 60 5.60 -16.82 -11.27
CA GLU A 60 6.74 -17.72 -11.52
C GLU A 60 8.05 -17.23 -10.88
N GLY A 61 7.94 -16.65 -9.70
CA GLY A 61 9.07 -16.10 -8.94
C GLY A 61 9.59 -14.77 -9.43
N ARG A 62 8.94 -14.16 -10.43
CA ARG A 62 9.34 -12.82 -10.90
C ARG A 62 9.09 -11.77 -9.82
N SER A 63 9.91 -10.73 -9.83
CA SER A 63 9.78 -9.64 -8.87
C SER A 63 8.63 -8.70 -9.23
N ALA A 64 7.91 -8.25 -8.22
CA ALA A 64 6.88 -7.22 -8.37
C ALA A 64 7.03 -6.21 -7.24
N CYS A 65 6.79 -4.94 -7.54
CA CYS A 65 6.78 -3.87 -6.56
C CYS A 65 5.38 -3.25 -6.49
N VAL A 66 4.87 -3.07 -5.29
CA VAL A 66 3.59 -2.39 -5.06
C VAL A 66 3.88 -1.09 -4.32
N VAL A 67 3.50 0.04 -4.92
CA VAL A 67 3.69 1.38 -4.35
C VAL A 67 2.38 1.86 -3.76
N GLY A 68 2.44 2.46 -2.57
CA GLY A 68 1.23 2.90 -1.87
C GLY A 68 0.37 1.72 -1.44
N VAL A 69 1.00 0.72 -0.84
CA VAL A 69 0.39 -0.59 -0.59
C VAL A 69 -0.75 -0.55 0.44
N GLY A 70 -0.78 0.46 1.31
CA GLY A 70 -1.80 0.58 2.34
C GLY A 70 -1.85 -0.64 3.25
N LEU A 71 -2.99 -1.35 3.27
CA LEU A 71 -3.20 -2.49 4.16
C LEU A 71 -2.80 -3.85 3.56
N GLY A 72 -2.25 -3.85 2.34
CA GLY A 72 -1.55 -5.00 1.79
C GLY A 72 -2.33 -5.97 0.91
N ASP A 73 -3.61 -5.72 0.66
CA ASP A 73 -4.45 -6.70 -0.06
C ASP A 73 -3.99 -6.98 -1.48
N ASP A 74 -3.57 -5.94 -2.23
CA ASP A 74 -3.08 -6.12 -3.60
C ASP A 74 -1.72 -6.85 -3.63
N ALA A 75 -0.84 -6.52 -2.69
CA ALA A 75 0.45 -7.18 -2.57
C ALA A 75 0.29 -8.67 -2.26
N GLU A 76 -0.63 -9.01 -1.35
CA GLU A 76 -0.93 -10.40 -1.02
C GLU A 76 -1.51 -11.16 -2.21
N ALA A 77 -2.36 -10.51 -3.01
CA ALA A 77 -2.93 -11.11 -4.23
C ALA A 77 -1.84 -11.44 -5.26
N LEU A 78 -0.88 -10.53 -5.49
CA LEU A 78 0.24 -10.77 -6.39
C LEU A 78 1.15 -11.89 -5.88
N CYS A 79 1.39 -11.92 -4.57
CA CYS A 79 2.14 -13.00 -3.95
C CYS A 79 1.45 -14.35 -4.17
N ALA A 80 0.13 -14.40 -4.04
CA ALA A 80 -0.67 -15.61 -4.23
C ALA A 80 -0.59 -16.17 -5.65
N VAL A 81 -0.38 -15.32 -6.67
CA VAL A 81 -0.19 -15.79 -8.05
C VAL A 81 1.28 -16.05 -8.40
N GLY A 82 2.17 -16.04 -7.44
CA GLY A 82 3.54 -16.50 -7.57
C GLY A 82 4.62 -15.44 -7.72
N PHE A 83 4.29 -14.14 -7.60
CA PHE A 83 5.29 -13.08 -7.62
C PHE A 83 6.08 -13.01 -6.31
N ASN A 84 7.32 -12.57 -6.44
CA ASN A 84 8.17 -12.21 -5.31
C ASN A 84 7.96 -10.71 -5.05
N VAL A 85 7.14 -10.38 -4.05
CA VAL A 85 6.60 -9.02 -3.89
C VAL A 85 7.35 -8.22 -2.85
N THR A 86 7.73 -6.98 -3.20
CA THR A 86 8.14 -5.94 -2.27
C THR A 86 7.10 -4.82 -2.33
N ALA A 87 6.60 -4.41 -1.18
CA ALA A 87 5.51 -3.45 -1.09
C ALA A 87 5.92 -2.27 -0.23
N PHE A 88 5.66 -1.06 -0.71
CA PHE A 88 6.10 0.18 -0.09
C PHE A 88 4.94 1.06 0.31
N ASP A 89 5.08 1.78 1.39
CA ASP A 89 4.21 2.89 1.73
C ASP A 89 5.01 3.94 2.51
N VAL A 90 4.60 5.19 2.41
CA VAL A 90 5.22 6.28 3.18
C VAL A 90 4.78 6.25 4.65
N SER A 91 3.67 5.56 4.95
CA SER A 91 3.11 5.48 6.28
C SER A 91 3.66 4.28 7.05
N GLU A 92 4.39 4.53 8.14
CA GLU A 92 4.83 3.48 9.06
C GLU A 92 3.65 2.74 9.67
N THR A 93 2.59 3.47 9.98
CA THR A 93 1.37 2.90 10.59
C THR A 93 0.68 1.95 9.62
N ALA A 94 0.56 2.31 8.33
CA ALA A 94 -0.02 1.45 7.31
C ALA A 94 0.80 0.16 7.15
N ILE A 95 2.12 0.26 7.08
CA ILE A 95 3.00 -0.89 6.95
C ILE A 95 2.89 -1.82 8.18
N ALA A 96 2.90 -1.27 9.38
CA ALA A 96 2.72 -2.06 10.60
C ALA A 96 1.36 -2.76 10.60
N TRP A 97 0.33 -2.10 10.14
CA TRP A 97 -1.02 -2.64 10.04
C TRP A 97 -1.08 -3.78 9.01
N ALA A 98 -0.47 -3.60 7.82
CA ALA A 98 -0.41 -4.65 6.80
C ALA A 98 0.29 -5.90 7.33
N LYS A 99 1.42 -5.75 8.01
CA LYS A 99 2.14 -6.86 8.65
C LYS A 99 1.29 -7.58 9.69
N LYS A 100 0.52 -6.83 10.46
CA LYS A 100 -0.35 -7.38 11.50
C LYS A 100 -1.53 -8.16 10.90
N ARG A 101 -2.07 -7.70 9.77
CA ARG A 101 -3.14 -8.40 9.05
C ARG A 101 -2.66 -9.69 8.39
N HIS A 102 -1.39 -9.75 7.98
CA HIS A 102 -0.81 -10.84 7.21
C HIS A 102 0.46 -11.38 7.87
N PRO A 103 0.34 -11.94 9.09
CA PRO A 103 1.51 -12.29 9.91
C PRO A 103 2.36 -13.42 9.33
N SER A 104 1.80 -14.23 8.43
CA SER A 104 2.51 -15.35 7.78
C SER A 104 2.94 -15.02 6.35
N SER A 105 2.79 -13.77 5.92
CA SER A 105 3.11 -13.36 4.56
C SER A 105 4.62 -13.33 4.30
N VAL A 106 5.00 -13.70 3.08
CA VAL A 106 6.37 -13.58 2.58
C VAL A 106 6.61 -12.27 1.82
N VAL A 107 5.58 -11.43 1.70
CA VAL A 107 5.71 -10.10 1.10
C VAL A 107 6.65 -9.25 1.96
N ARG A 108 7.55 -8.53 1.32
CA ARG A 108 8.40 -7.55 2.00
C ARG A 108 7.67 -6.23 2.09
N TYR A 109 7.21 -5.88 3.27
CA TYR A 109 6.59 -4.59 3.55
C TYR A 109 7.64 -3.62 4.06
N GLU A 110 7.84 -2.51 3.36
CA GLU A 110 8.86 -1.51 3.70
C GLU A 110 8.27 -0.10 3.73
N VAL A 111 8.68 0.67 4.74
CA VAL A 111 8.38 2.10 4.79
C VAL A 111 9.37 2.81 3.89
N LEU A 112 8.87 3.44 2.85
CA LEU A 112 9.72 4.10 1.87
C LEU A 112 8.96 5.20 1.13
N ASP A 113 9.60 6.36 1.01
CA ASP A 113 9.16 7.38 0.07
C ASP A 113 9.83 7.09 -1.27
N LEU A 114 9.02 6.87 -2.31
CA LEU A 114 9.52 6.54 -3.63
C LEU A 114 10.45 7.62 -4.21
N PHE A 115 10.22 8.88 -3.85
CA PHE A 115 11.06 9.99 -4.30
C PHE A 115 12.45 9.99 -3.65
N ASP A 116 12.59 9.32 -2.50
CA ASP A 116 13.86 9.15 -1.78
C ASP A 116 14.34 7.70 -1.84
N ALA A 117 13.80 6.89 -2.74
CA ALA A 117 14.11 5.47 -2.84
C ALA A 117 15.60 5.24 -3.17
N PRO A 118 16.24 4.26 -2.52
CA PRO A 118 17.58 3.84 -2.90
C PRO A 118 17.65 3.44 -4.37
N ARG A 119 18.80 3.71 -5.00
CA ARG A 119 18.98 3.53 -6.43
C ARG A 119 18.64 2.14 -6.96
N HIS A 120 18.88 1.11 -6.16
CA HIS A 120 18.61 -0.27 -6.58
C HIS A 120 17.11 -0.55 -6.80
N TYR A 121 16.21 0.18 -6.14
CA TYR A 121 14.76 0.06 -6.38
C TYR A 121 14.36 0.67 -7.72
N ALA A 122 15.05 1.74 -8.14
CA ALA A 122 14.79 2.39 -9.42
C ALA A 122 15.22 1.55 -10.62
N GLN A 123 16.13 0.61 -10.43
CA GLN A 123 16.65 -0.28 -11.46
C GLN A 123 15.90 -1.61 -11.55
N GLY A 124 15.07 -1.85 -10.58
CA GLY A 124 14.34 -3.10 -10.43
C GLY A 124 13.20 -3.24 -11.31
#